data_49633f28188c948752258955840a38f6
#
_entry.id   49633f28188c948752258955840a38f6
#
_cell.length_a   1.000
_cell.length_b   1.000
_cell.length_c   1.000
_cell.angle_alpha   90.00
_cell.angle_beta   90.00
_cell.angle_gamma   90.00
#
_symmetry.space_group_name_H-M   'P 1'
#
loop_
_entity.id
_entity.type
_entity.pdbx_description
1 polymer ?
#
loop_
_entity_poly.entity_id
_entity_poly.type
_entity_poly.pdbx_seq_one_letter_code
_entity_poly.pdbx_strand_id
1 'polypeptide(L)'
;MIIGYVIGESRPTKITALASRPLAIGEYTIIDSNEGKILGLVERTFVSSIALADVKNFDEAVESKEIAEINRRDKGYTSSIMILGFIDKLQKGQAIIPAIPPLPGTEILEAKSKDLEKIFGPDGAQWIRIGNLLRNPEIVTKVNLNKIVSRHIGILAMTGMGKSNLVSLIAKKINNLNGTVIIFDYHDDYSNLSIPKINVIDAKINPRLLDAESLGEVLEIRDNASIQQRILRMAFTKQVKETKDFWGALNDQVEEIIQLNKKDKKEYTYSGGRVQDKIDDAQHKFSDILDPDVMDPIGLIKEGRINILNISSLSEKQANVAVSYYLQELLNDRKDSVRAKHVKQTTKRNPRFSSSIFVVIEEAHVFIPKTEDTQAKYWASKIAREGRKFGLGLGVVSQRPRSLDPNIVSQMGSLAIMKIVQEDDQSQITSAAESISKNLIEQITSLNVGDAILVGQWVNLPSIVHIEEVKEKTMGADQDAVTEWAVAKKFDGIAKESTQKLIQKDLLVD
;
A
#
# COMPACT_ATOMS: atom_id res chain seq x y z
N MET A 1 -0.40 -20.35 -33.67
CA MET A 1 -0.96 -19.80 -34.94
C MET A 1 -0.19 -18.51 -35.23
N ILE A 2 0.16 -18.27 -36.52
CA ILE A 2 0.75 -16.98 -36.91
C ILE A 2 -0.35 -15.93 -36.86
N ILE A 3 -0.10 -14.83 -36.12
CA ILE A 3 -1.05 -13.72 -35.94
C ILE A 3 -0.55 -12.42 -36.57
N GLY A 4 0.72 -12.37 -37.02
CA GLY A 4 1.27 -11.18 -37.66
C GLY A 4 2.74 -11.35 -38.01
N TYR A 5 3.32 -10.23 -38.46
CA TYR A 5 4.73 -10.12 -38.86
C TYR A 5 5.33 -8.82 -38.32
N VAL A 6 6.62 -8.85 -38.00
CA VAL A 6 7.39 -7.65 -37.68
C VAL A 6 7.50 -6.78 -38.94
N ILE A 7 7.21 -5.49 -38.82
CA ILE A 7 7.29 -4.50 -39.91
C ILE A 7 8.14 -3.30 -39.50
N GLY A 8 8.68 -2.60 -40.50
CA GLY A 8 9.43 -1.34 -40.31
C GLY A 8 10.68 -1.52 -39.46
N GLU A 9 11.02 -0.49 -38.69
CA GLU A 9 12.19 -0.53 -37.80
C GLU A 9 11.91 -1.34 -36.54
N SER A 10 12.84 -2.20 -36.17
CA SER A 10 12.82 -2.97 -34.91
C SER A 10 13.99 -2.58 -34.00
N ARG A 11 13.77 -2.70 -32.70
CA ARG A 11 14.78 -2.46 -31.66
C ARG A 11 14.86 -3.66 -30.72
N PRO A 12 15.96 -3.89 -29.99
CA PRO A 12 16.07 -4.99 -29.03
C PRO A 12 14.97 -4.99 -27.96
N THR A 13 14.40 -3.81 -27.67
CA THR A 13 13.38 -3.65 -26.61
C THR A 13 11.96 -3.48 -27.16
N LYS A 14 11.79 -3.24 -28.50
CA LYS A 14 10.49 -2.87 -29.07
C LYS A 14 10.41 -3.13 -30.55
N ILE A 15 9.29 -3.68 -31.01
CA ILE A 15 8.99 -3.89 -32.43
C ILE A 15 7.64 -3.29 -32.79
N THR A 16 7.44 -3.06 -34.10
CA THR A 16 6.14 -2.81 -34.69
C THR A 16 5.66 -4.06 -35.44
N ALA A 17 4.42 -4.44 -35.21
CA ALA A 17 3.77 -5.60 -35.80
C ALA A 17 2.63 -5.18 -36.70
N LEU A 18 2.48 -5.84 -37.87
CA LEU A 18 1.25 -5.88 -38.62
C LEU A 18 0.55 -7.21 -38.34
N ALA A 19 -0.63 -7.14 -37.73
CA ALA A 19 -1.36 -8.31 -37.29
C ALA A 19 -2.56 -8.62 -38.20
N SER A 20 -3.02 -9.87 -38.20
CA SER A 20 -4.21 -10.32 -38.95
C SER A 20 -5.52 -9.94 -38.28
N ARG A 21 -5.47 -9.54 -37.00
CA ARG A 21 -6.57 -9.04 -36.17
C ARG A 21 -6.08 -7.95 -35.23
N PRO A 22 -6.96 -7.13 -34.65
CA PRO A 22 -6.55 -6.21 -33.60
C PRO A 22 -6.06 -7.01 -32.39
N LEU A 23 -4.84 -6.74 -31.91
CA LEU A 23 -4.29 -7.32 -30.70
C LEU A 23 -4.74 -6.48 -29.49
N ALA A 24 -5.14 -7.14 -28.42
CA ALA A 24 -5.53 -6.42 -27.21
C ALA A 24 -4.30 -5.86 -26.49
N ILE A 25 -4.41 -4.66 -25.93
CA ILE A 25 -3.35 -4.10 -25.09
C ILE A 25 -3.22 -4.97 -23.83
N GLY A 26 -1.98 -5.35 -23.49
CA GLY A 26 -1.71 -6.32 -22.42
C GLY A 26 -1.73 -7.78 -22.89
N GLU A 27 -1.99 -8.06 -24.17
CA GLU A 27 -1.90 -9.40 -24.76
C GLU A 27 -0.43 -9.79 -24.92
N TYR A 28 -0.12 -11.08 -24.64
CA TYR A 28 1.21 -11.64 -24.85
C TYR A 28 1.32 -12.30 -26.22
N THR A 29 2.46 -12.09 -26.87
CA THR A 29 2.77 -12.66 -28.17
C THR A 29 4.15 -13.33 -28.15
N ILE A 30 4.38 -14.23 -29.08
CA ILE A 30 5.68 -14.88 -29.27
C ILE A 30 6.25 -14.41 -30.63
N ILE A 31 7.45 -13.86 -30.59
CA ILE A 31 8.22 -13.47 -31.77
C ILE A 31 9.19 -14.61 -32.06
N ASP A 32 9.04 -15.28 -33.21
CA ASP A 32 9.81 -16.48 -33.58
C ASP A 32 11.08 -16.09 -34.32
N SER A 33 12.09 -15.62 -33.58
CA SER A 33 13.35 -15.15 -34.14
C SER A 33 14.34 -16.31 -34.36
N ASN A 34 15.36 -16.05 -35.20
CA ASN A 34 16.44 -17.03 -35.48
C ASN A 34 17.26 -17.37 -34.21
N GLU A 35 17.31 -16.48 -33.21
CA GLU A 35 18.05 -16.70 -31.95
C GLU A 35 17.17 -17.43 -30.90
N GLY A 36 15.88 -17.64 -31.16
CA GLY A 36 14.94 -18.28 -30.25
C GLY A 36 13.61 -17.54 -30.12
N LYS A 37 12.70 -18.13 -29.34
CA LYS A 37 11.38 -17.55 -29.10
C LYS A 37 11.45 -16.45 -28.07
N ILE A 38 10.97 -15.28 -28.44
CA ILE A 38 10.96 -14.06 -27.60
C ILE A 38 9.52 -13.80 -27.18
N LEU A 39 9.30 -13.50 -25.91
CA LEU A 39 8.03 -13.06 -25.39
C LEU A 39 7.88 -11.55 -25.60
N GLY A 40 6.77 -11.14 -26.19
CA GLY A 40 6.38 -9.74 -26.37
C GLY A 40 5.09 -9.41 -25.65
N LEU A 41 4.96 -8.17 -25.22
CA LEU A 41 3.75 -7.59 -24.62
C LEU A 41 3.21 -6.47 -25.51
N VAL A 42 1.96 -6.56 -25.91
CA VAL A 42 1.29 -5.53 -26.71
C VAL A 42 1.06 -4.28 -25.84
N GLU A 43 1.70 -3.18 -26.21
CA GLU A 43 1.57 -1.91 -25.50
C GLU A 43 0.55 -0.96 -26.16
N ARG A 44 0.47 -0.96 -27.48
CA ARG A 44 -0.44 -0.11 -28.28
C ARG A 44 -0.96 -0.86 -29.47
N THR A 45 -2.18 -0.59 -29.87
CA THR A 45 -2.79 -1.11 -31.10
C THR A 45 -3.47 0.04 -31.83
N PHE A 46 -3.21 0.10 -33.13
CA PHE A 46 -3.82 1.05 -34.07
C PHE A 46 -4.59 0.27 -35.10
N VAL A 47 -5.78 0.74 -35.39
CA VAL A 47 -6.59 0.22 -36.52
C VAL A 47 -6.70 1.34 -37.54
N SER A 48 -6.28 1.08 -38.76
CA SER A 48 -6.33 2.03 -39.87
C SER A 48 -7.12 1.45 -41.01
N SER A 49 -7.71 2.32 -41.82
CA SER A 49 -8.35 2.02 -43.09
C SER A 49 -7.74 2.92 -44.14
N ILE A 50 -7.37 2.36 -45.31
CA ILE A 50 -6.79 3.11 -46.40
C ILE A 50 -7.87 4.02 -47.00
N ALA A 51 -9.09 3.50 -47.23
CA ALA A 51 -10.19 4.24 -47.81
C ALA A 51 -10.69 5.39 -46.91
N LEU A 52 -10.52 5.28 -45.58
CA LEU A 52 -11.00 6.28 -44.63
C LEU A 52 -9.89 7.22 -44.12
N ALA A 53 -8.66 7.13 -44.65
CA ALA A 53 -7.53 7.87 -44.09
C ALA A 53 -7.61 9.39 -44.29
N ASP A 54 -8.12 9.84 -45.44
CA ASP A 54 -8.11 11.25 -45.86
C ASP A 54 -9.51 11.86 -46.01
N VAL A 55 -10.54 11.26 -45.40
CA VAL A 55 -11.93 11.70 -45.43
C VAL A 55 -12.11 13.07 -44.77
N LYS A 56 -12.80 14.00 -45.46
CA LYS A 56 -12.95 15.40 -45.04
C LYS A 56 -14.35 15.78 -44.56
N ASN A 57 -15.37 15.01 -44.94
CA ASN A 57 -16.76 15.29 -44.58
C ASN A 57 -17.54 13.97 -44.38
N PHE A 58 -18.80 14.09 -43.91
CA PHE A 58 -19.62 12.93 -43.55
C PHE A 58 -20.05 12.11 -44.76
N ASP A 59 -20.42 12.77 -45.88
CA ASP A 59 -20.89 12.08 -47.07
C ASP A 59 -19.75 11.27 -47.70
N GLU A 60 -18.56 11.85 -47.79
CA GLU A 60 -17.35 11.14 -48.19
C GLU A 60 -17.00 9.98 -47.28
N ALA A 61 -17.26 10.10 -45.95
CA ALA A 61 -17.09 9.01 -45.01
C ALA A 61 -18.03 7.83 -45.25
N VAL A 62 -19.28 8.10 -45.67
CA VAL A 62 -20.26 7.06 -46.01
C VAL A 62 -19.84 6.30 -47.28
N GLU A 63 -19.46 7.01 -48.33
CA GLU A 63 -18.98 6.39 -49.58
C GLU A 63 -17.69 5.58 -49.36
N SER A 64 -16.72 6.16 -48.66
CA SER A 64 -15.45 5.48 -48.33
C SER A 64 -15.63 4.25 -47.45
N LYS A 65 -16.63 4.25 -46.57
CA LYS A 65 -16.97 3.07 -45.77
C LYS A 65 -17.44 1.90 -46.63
N GLU A 66 -18.29 2.16 -47.62
CA GLU A 66 -18.73 1.11 -48.57
C GLU A 66 -17.55 0.50 -49.34
N ILE A 67 -16.61 1.34 -49.79
CA ILE A 67 -15.37 0.91 -50.45
C ILE A 67 -14.51 0.06 -49.51
N ALA A 68 -14.34 0.50 -48.22
CA ALA A 68 -13.57 -0.22 -47.21
C ALA A 68 -14.17 -1.60 -46.87
N GLU A 69 -15.51 -1.74 -46.88
CA GLU A 69 -16.20 -2.99 -46.63
C GLU A 69 -16.03 -4.00 -47.77
N ILE A 70 -16.00 -3.54 -49.02
CA ILE A 70 -15.76 -4.38 -50.19
C ILE A 70 -14.29 -4.83 -50.28
N ASN A 71 -13.37 -3.96 -49.88
CA ASN A 71 -11.94 -4.21 -49.97
C ASN A 71 -11.42 -4.93 -48.70
N ARG A 72 -11.29 -6.26 -48.73
CA ARG A 72 -10.76 -7.06 -47.63
C ARG A 72 -9.35 -6.66 -47.14
N ARG A 73 -8.59 -5.91 -47.94
CA ARG A 73 -7.23 -5.42 -47.64
C ARG A 73 -7.19 -4.01 -47.09
N ASP A 74 -8.33 -3.38 -46.92
CA ASP A 74 -8.43 -1.98 -46.48
C ASP A 74 -7.98 -1.79 -45.02
N LYS A 75 -8.30 -2.75 -44.12
CA LYS A 75 -8.01 -2.62 -42.69
C LYS A 75 -6.60 -3.10 -42.37
N GLY A 76 -5.82 -2.22 -41.73
CA GLY A 76 -4.52 -2.52 -41.16
C GLY A 76 -4.58 -2.55 -39.61
N TYR A 77 -4.05 -3.60 -39.02
CA TYR A 77 -3.93 -3.73 -37.55
C TYR A 77 -2.46 -3.64 -37.15
N THR A 78 -2.04 -2.45 -36.79
CA THR A 78 -0.64 -2.20 -36.39
C THR A 78 -0.54 -2.18 -34.86
N SER A 79 0.41 -2.90 -34.31
CA SER A 79 0.64 -2.95 -32.87
C SER A 79 2.09 -2.68 -32.53
N SER A 80 2.30 -1.96 -31.43
CA SER A 80 3.61 -1.79 -30.81
C SER A 80 3.76 -2.84 -29.72
N ILE A 81 4.82 -3.64 -29.79
CA ILE A 81 5.09 -4.76 -28.89
C ILE A 81 6.41 -4.53 -28.17
N MET A 82 6.37 -4.50 -26.85
CA MET A 82 7.56 -4.47 -25.99
C MET A 82 8.15 -5.88 -25.90
N ILE A 83 9.46 -6.01 -26.09
CA ILE A 83 10.19 -7.26 -25.92
C ILE A 83 10.50 -7.46 -24.43
N LEU A 84 10.06 -8.60 -23.88
CA LEU A 84 10.27 -8.96 -22.49
C LEU A 84 11.48 -9.88 -22.28
N GLY A 85 11.84 -10.68 -23.30
CA GLY A 85 13.01 -11.55 -23.27
C GLY A 85 12.76 -12.92 -23.90
N PHE A 86 13.81 -13.74 -23.94
CA PHE A 86 13.71 -15.12 -24.44
C PHE A 86 12.88 -15.98 -23.48
N ILE A 87 11.91 -16.74 -24.02
CA ILE A 87 10.97 -17.55 -23.23
C ILE A 87 11.71 -18.59 -22.35
N ASP A 88 12.71 -19.26 -22.87
CA ASP A 88 13.50 -20.28 -22.15
C ASP A 88 14.28 -19.69 -20.96
N LYS A 89 14.69 -18.42 -21.05
CA LYS A 89 15.35 -17.68 -19.98
C LYS A 89 14.35 -17.14 -18.97
N LEU A 90 13.23 -16.60 -19.44
CA LEU A 90 12.15 -16.11 -18.58
C LEU A 90 11.57 -17.21 -17.70
N GLN A 91 11.40 -18.42 -18.22
CA GLN A 91 10.98 -19.60 -17.44
C GLN A 91 11.97 -19.98 -16.33
N LYS A 92 13.23 -19.53 -16.42
CA LYS A 92 14.27 -19.68 -15.40
C LYS A 92 14.43 -18.43 -14.52
N GLY A 93 13.52 -17.46 -14.65
CA GLY A 93 13.56 -16.20 -13.90
C GLY A 93 14.62 -15.20 -14.37
N GLN A 94 15.11 -15.34 -15.62
CA GLN A 94 16.12 -14.45 -16.21
C GLN A 94 15.51 -13.63 -17.36
N ALA A 95 15.36 -12.34 -17.18
CA ALA A 95 14.88 -11.42 -18.22
C ALA A 95 16.05 -11.01 -19.13
N ILE A 96 16.35 -11.87 -20.12
CA ILE A 96 17.40 -11.62 -21.12
C ILE A 96 16.75 -11.23 -22.44
N ILE A 97 16.94 -9.98 -22.86
CA ILE A 97 16.47 -9.46 -24.16
C ILE A 97 17.46 -9.82 -25.27
N PRO A 98 17.02 -9.91 -26.54
CA PRO A 98 17.91 -10.16 -27.67
C PRO A 98 18.92 -9.01 -27.84
N ALA A 99 20.17 -9.37 -28.19
CA ALA A 99 21.19 -8.38 -28.55
C ALA A 99 20.97 -7.81 -29.94
N ILE A 100 20.47 -8.63 -30.86
CA ILE A 100 20.09 -8.24 -32.21
C ILE A 100 18.57 -8.12 -32.28
N PRO A 101 18.01 -7.01 -32.80
CA PRO A 101 16.56 -6.86 -32.92
C PRO A 101 15.98 -7.90 -33.90
N PRO A 102 14.74 -8.40 -33.66
CA PRO A 102 14.05 -9.24 -34.63
C PRO A 102 13.94 -8.56 -35.98
N LEU A 103 14.26 -9.27 -37.04
CA LEU A 103 14.23 -8.71 -38.42
C LEU A 103 12.81 -8.43 -38.89
N PRO A 104 12.58 -7.41 -39.74
CA PRO A 104 11.33 -7.28 -40.46
C PRO A 104 10.99 -8.56 -41.23
N GLY A 105 9.72 -8.98 -41.18
CA GLY A 105 9.27 -10.26 -41.72
C GLY A 105 9.30 -11.42 -40.71
N THR A 106 9.88 -11.25 -39.53
CA THR A 106 9.82 -12.26 -38.46
C THR A 106 8.36 -12.54 -38.07
N GLU A 107 8.03 -13.82 -37.92
CA GLU A 107 6.70 -14.28 -37.55
C GLU A 107 6.36 -13.92 -36.08
N ILE A 108 5.10 -13.48 -35.90
CA ILE A 108 4.53 -13.26 -34.58
C ILE A 108 3.45 -14.31 -34.37
N LEU A 109 3.60 -15.08 -33.29
CA LEU A 109 2.71 -16.16 -32.94
C LEU A 109 1.87 -15.78 -31.70
N GLU A 110 0.70 -16.40 -31.59
CA GLU A 110 -0.10 -16.37 -30.38
C GLU A 110 0.62 -17.06 -29.22
N ALA A 111 0.72 -16.42 -28.07
CA ALA A 111 1.26 -17.04 -26.86
C ALA A 111 0.23 -18.03 -26.31
N LYS A 112 0.64 -19.29 -26.13
CA LYS A 112 -0.21 -20.33 -25.55
C LYS A 112 -0.03 -20.36 -24.03
N SER A 113 -1.06 -20.83 -23.31
CA SER A 113 -1.05 -20.94 -21.85
C SER A 113 0.20 -21.64 -21.31
N LYS A 114 0.63 -22.74 -21.92
CA LYS A 114 1.85 -23.48 -21.54
C LYS A 114 3.14 -22.67 -21.62
N ASP A 115 3.20 -21.65 -22.46
CA ASP A 115 4.38 -20.79 -22.61
C ASP A 115 4.44 -19.76 -21.48
N LEU A 116 3.26 -19.34 -20.96
CA LEU A 116 3.09 -18.33 -19.94
C LEU A 116 3.06 -18.87 -18.50
N GLU A 117 2.50 -20.08 -18.29
CA GLU A 117 2.29 -20.66 -16.95
C GLU A 117 3.55 -20.64 -16.09
N LYS A 118 4.70 -21.08 -16.61
CA LYS A 118 5.95 -21.12 -15.85
C LYS A 118 6.56 -19.75 -15.60
N ILE A 119 6.24 -18.77 -16.44
CA ILE A 119 6.75 -17.41 -16.33
C ILE A 119 6.00 -16.65 -15.25
N PHE A 120 4.66 -16.73 -15.25
CA PHE A 120 3.80 -15.97 -14.33
C PHE A 120 3.43 -16.75 -13.07
N GLY A 121 3.46 -18.08 -13.12
CA GLY A 121 3.17 -18.97 -12.01
C GLY A 121 4.35 -19.86 -11.59
N PRO A 122 5.57 -19.31 -11.34
CA PRO A 122 6.73 -20.12 -11.03
C PRO A 122 6.53 -20.98 -9.79
N ASP A 123 7.27 -22.10 -9.72
CA ASP A 123 7.23 -23.03 -8.60
C ASP A 123 8.13 -22.59 -7.44
N GLY A 124 7.79 -23.04 -6.24
CA GLY A 124 8.56 -22.79 -5.01
C GLY A 124 7.71 -22.18 -3.90
N ALA A 125 8.05 -22.50 -2.66
CA ALA A 125 7.32 -22.06 -1.46
C ALA A 125 7.26 -20.54 -1.28
N GLN A 126 8.21 -19.81 -1.85
CA GLN A 126 8.25 -18.35 -1.83
C GLN A 126 7.26 -17.70 -2.80
N TRP A 127 6.70 -18.46 -3.75
CA TRP A 127 5.78 -17.94 -4.75
C TRP A 127 4.33 -18.20 -4.34
N ILE A 128 3.59 -17.14 -4.09
CA ILE A 128 2.18 -17.21 -3.70
C ILE A 128 1.29 -16.73 -4.84
N ARG A 129 0.16 -17.41 -5.03
CA ARG A 129 -0.89 -16.96 -5.94
C ARG A 129 -1.49 -15.67 -5.44
N ILE A 130 -1.61 -14.68 -6.36
CA ILE A 130 -2.22 -13.38 -6.08
C ILE A 130 -3.44 -13.09 -6.96
N GLY A 131 -3.56 -13.77 -8.08
CA GLY A 131 -4.65 -13.60 -9.04
C GLY A 131 -4.35 -14.29 -10.34
N ASN A 132 -4.96 -13.80 -11.41
CA ASN A 132 -4.80 -14.33 -12.76
C ASN A 132 -4.47 -13.19 -13.74
N LEU A 133 -3.77 -13.49 -14.84
CA LEU A 133 -3.53 -12.49 -15.89
C LEU A 133 -4.85 -11.95 -16.44
N LEU A 134 -4.96 -10.61 -16.59
CA LEU A 134 -6.21 -9.99 -17.02
C LEU A 134 -6.64 -10.43 -18.43
N ARG A 135 -5.68 -10.61 -19.36
CA ARG A 135 -5.97 -10.98 -20.76
C ARG A 135 -5.90 -12.50 -21.03
N ASN A 136 -5.38 -13.27 -20.06
CA ASN A 136 -5.34 -14.72 -20.10
C ASN A 136 -5.78 -15.26 -18.73
N PRO A 137 -7.10 -15.23 -18.40
CA PRO A 137 -7.60 -15.54 -17.05
C PRO A 137 -7.31 -16.96 -16.57
N GLU A 138 -6.97 -17.89 -17.46
CA GLU A 138 -6.54 -19.24 -17.14
C GLU A 138 -5.13 -19.29 -16.53
N ILE A 139 -4.31 -18.24 -16.73
CA ILE A 139 -2.94 -18.18 -16.23
C ILE A 139 -2.91 -17.60 -14.83
N VAL A 140 -2.51 -18.45 -13.89
CA VAL A 140 -2.29 -18.03 -12.49
C VAL A 140 -1.05 -17.16 -12.38
N THR A 141 -1.20 -16.00 -11.76
CA THR A 141 -0.10 -15.12 -11.45
C THR A 141 0.33 -15.28 -9.99
N LYS A 142 1.62 -15.49 -9.78
CA LYS A 142 2.25 -15.60 -8.47
C LYS A 142 3.27 -14.50 -8.25
N VAL A 143 3.45 -14.13 -6.98
CA VAL A 143 4.43 -13.13 -6.52
C VAL A 143 5.35 -13.70 -5.48
N ASN A 144 6.57 -13.19 -5.41
CA ASN A 144 7.61 -13.67 -4.51
C ASN A 144 7.54 -12.95 -3.15
N LEU A 145 7.11 -13.66 -2.10
CA LEU A 145 7.00 -13.13 -0.72
C LEU A 145 8.35 -12.66 -0.15
N ASN A 146 9.43 -13.39 -0.43
CA ASN A 146 10.76 -12.98 0.05
C ASN A 146 11.14 -11.60 -0.48
N LYS A 147 10.69 -11.25 -1.68
CA LYS A 147 10.94 -9.93 -2.26
C LYS A 147 10.08 -8.85 -1.62
N ILE A 148 8.83 -9.16 -1.25
CA ILE A 148 7.98 -8.23 -0.49
C ILE A 148 8.66 -7.87 0.83
N VAL A 149 9.08 -8.86 1.62
CA VAL A 149 9.70 -8.64 2.93
C VAL A 149 11.08 -8.00 2.82
N SER A 150 11.89 -8.37 1.80
CA SER A 150 13.26 -7.88 1.69
C SER A 150 13.42 -6.61 0.85
N ARG A 151 12.43 -6.23 0.04
CA ARG A 151 12.53 -5.14 -0.93
C ARG A 151 11.38 -4.16 -0.86
N HIS A 152 10.49 -4.35 0.12
CA HIS A 152 9.34 -3.50 0.36
C HIS A 152 8.34 -3.48 -0.80
N ILE A 153 7.14 -3.00 -0.55
CA ILE A 153 6.08 -2.90 -1.54
C ILE A 153 5.29 -1.60 -1.40
N GLY A 154 5.00 -0.95 -2.53
CA GLY A 154 4.00 0.11 -2.62
C GLY A 154 2.71 -0.42 -3.24
N ILE A 155 1.56 -0.14 -2.61
CA ILE A 155 0.22 -0.43 -3.12
C ILE A 155 -0.48 0.92 -3.33
N LEU A 156 -0.63 1.30 -4.60
CA LEU A 156 -1.08 2.62 -5.00
C LEU A 156 -2.37 2.52 -5.80
N ALA A 157 -3.43 3.18 -5.35
CA ALA A 157 -4.73 3.13 -6.00
C ALA A 157 -5.67 4.20 -5.45
N MET A 158 -6.60 4.68 -6.24
CA MET A 158 -7.72 5.47 -5.72
C MET A 158 -8.62 4.63 -4.79
N THR A 159 -9.51 5.30 -4.04
CA THR A 159 -10.46 4.66 -3.13
C THR A 159 -11.37 3.67 -3.89
N GLY A 160 -11.74 2.56 -3.26
CA GLY A 160 -12.67 1.57 -3.83
C GLY A 160 -12.06 0.60 -4.84
N MET A 161 -10.77 0.73 -5.21
CA MET A 161 -10.15 -0.11 -6.24
C MET A 161 -9.63 -1.46 -5.75
N GLY A 162 -9.70 -1.76 -4.44
CA GLY A 162 -9.31 -3.06 -3.88
C GLY A 162 -7.97 -3.07 -3.14
N LYS A 163 -7.44 -1.91 -2.69
CA LYS A 163 -6.21 -1.83 -1.87
C LYS A 163 -6.25 -2.76 -0.66
N SER A 164 -7.29 -2.59 0.18
CA SER A 164 -7.44 -3.38 1.42
C SER A 164 -7.65 -4.87 1.12
N ASN A 165 -8.23 -5.23 -0.04
CA ASN A 165 -8.32 -6.64 -0.48
C ASN A 165 -6.92 -7.22 -0.76
N LEU A 166 -6.08 -6.48 -1.48
CA LEU A 166 -4.71 -6.92 -1.80
C LEU A 166 -3.85 -7.05 -0.53
N VAL A 167 -3.94 -6.08 0.40
CA VAL A 167 -3.26 -6.14 1.70
C VAL A 167 -3.71 -7.36 2.48
N SER A 168 -5.02 -7.59 2.59
CA SER A 168 -5.61 -8.76 3.28
C SER A 168 -5.15 -10.07 2.64
N LEU A 169 -5.10 -10.15 1.31
CA LEU A 169 -4.63 -11.32 0.59
C LEU A 169 -3.16 -11.63 0.89
N ILE A 170 -2.28 -10.62 0.81
CA ILE A 170 -0.85 -10.75 1.14
C ILE A 170 -0.69 -11.17 2.61
N ALA A 171 -1.39 -10.51 3.53
CA ALA A 171 -1.35 -10.81 4.96
C ALA A 171 -1.79 -12.27 5.24
N LYS A 172 -2.89 -12.72 4.65
CA LYS A 172 -3.38 -14.09 4.73
C LYS A 172 -2.34 -15.10 4.22
N LYS A 173 -1.73 -14.83 3.06
CA LYS A 173 -0.72 -15.72 2.47
C LYS A 173 0.55 -15.80 3.32
N ILE A 174 1.01 -14.68 3.89
CA ILE A 174 2.14 -14.64 4.83
C ILE A 174 1.79 -15.44 6.10
N ASN A 175 0.59 -15.23 6.65
CA ASN A 175 0.16 -15.90 7.87
C ASN A 175 0.00 -17.41 7.71
N ASN A 176 -0.43 -17.88 6.54
CA ASN A 176 -0.47 -19.32 6.21
C ASN A 176 0.91 -19.99 6.27
N LEU A 177 1.98 -19.21 6.12
CA LEU A 177 3.37 -19.65 6.29
C LEU A 177 3.90 -19.37 7.71
N ASN A 178 3.02 -19.09 8.68
CA ASN A 178 3.35 -18.65 10.03
C ASN A 178 4.21 -17.37 10.09
N GLY A 179 4.14 -16.54 9.07
CA GLY A 179 4.77 -15.22 9.06
C GLY A 179 4.02 -14.22 9.93
N THR A 180 4.74 -13.22 10.42
CA THR A 180 4.19 -12.13 11.24
C THR A 180 3.87 -10.94 10.34
N VAL A 181 2.64 -10.45 10.40
CA VAL A 181 2.18 -9.24 9.73
C VAL A 181 1.71 -8.24 10.77
N ILE A 182 2.03 -6.97 10.57
CA ILE A 182 1.56 -5.86 11.38
C ILE A 182 0.92 -4.84 10.44
N ILE A 183 -0.32 -4.46 10.68
CA ILE A 183 -1.05 -3.48 9.89
C ILE A 183 -1.39 -2.30 10.78
N PHE A 184 -0.91 -1.10 10.45
CA PHE A 184 -1.41 0.13 11.04
C PHE A 184 -2.70 0.50 10.33
N ASP A 185 -3.82 0.27 11.01
CA ASP A 185 -5.17 0.41 10.48
C ASP A 185 -5.73 1.79 10.81
N TYR A 186 -5.73 2.67 9.82
CA TYR A 186 -6.13 4.07 10.00
C TYR A 186 -7.65 4.28 9.91
N HIS A 187 -8.37 3.39 9.21
CA HIS A 187 -9.81 3.51 8.98
C HIS A 187 -10.66 2.40 9.63
N ASP A 188 -10.04 1.50 10.41
CA ASP A 188 -10.68 0.31 10.98
C ASP A 188 -11.19 -0.69 9.92
N ASP A 189 -10.47 -0.78 8.81
CA ASP A 189 -10.82 -1.64 7.67
C ASP A 189 -10.53 -3.13 7.90
N TYR A 190 -9.65 -3.46 8.86
CA TYR A 190 -9.09 -4.80 9.05
C TYR A 190 -9.52 -5.50 10.34
N SER A 191 -10.06 -4.78 11.32
CA SER A 191 -10.40 -5.32 12.64
C SER A 191 -11.45 -6.43 12.58
N ASN A 192 -12.32 -6.39 11.57
CA ASN A 192 -13.42 -7.35 11.37
C ASN A 192 -13.14 -8.43 10.31
N LEU A 193 -11.86 -8.64 9.95
CA LEU A 193 -11.51 -9.73 9.04
C LEU A 193 -11.73 -11.08 9.71
N SER A 194 -12.50 -11.95 9.09
CA SER A 194 -12.75 -13.33 9.56
C SER A 194 -11.61 -14.31 9.20
N ILE A 195 -10.37 -13.82 9.18
CA ILE A 195 -9.18 -14.65 8.92
C ILE A 195 -8.69 -15.27 10.23
N PRO A 196 -8.34 -16.57 10.26
CA PRO A 196 -7.75 -17.19 11.45
C PRO A 196 -6.48 -16.49 11.93
N LYS A 197 -6.27 -16.47 13.26
CA LYS A 197 -5.06 -15.91 13.90
C LYS A 197 -4.91 -14.39 13.78
N ILE A 198 -5.98 -13.63 13.67
CA ILE A 198 -5.97 -12.19 13.82
C ILE A 198 -5.78 -11.82 15.30
N ASN A 199 -5.03 -10.75 15.54
CA ASN A 199 -4.81 -10.14 16.84
C ASN A 199 -5.04 -8.63 16.69
N VAL A 200 -6.19 -8.14 17.12
CA VAL A 200 -6.52 -6.71 17.11
C VAL A 200 -5.99 -6.08 18.39
N ILE A 201 -5.32 -4.96 18.24
CA ILE A 201 -4.63 -4.25 19.32
C ILE A 201 -4.96 -2.77 19.19
N ASP A 202 -5.54 -2.18 20.22
CA ASP A 202 -5.61 -0.73 20.32
C ASP A 202 -4.19 -0.20 20.54
N ALA A 203 -3.77 0.74 19.70
CA ALA A 203 -2.41 1.25 19.71
C ALA A 203 -2.19 2.09 20.98
N LYS A 204 -1.75 1.46 22.05
CA LYS A 204 -1.37 2.13 23.31
C LYS A 204 0.07 2.57 23.27
N ILE A 205 0.32 3.77 23.78
CA ILE A 205 1.64 4.38 23.91
C ILE A 205 1.94 4.53 25.40
N ASN A 206 3.09 4.02 25.85
CA ASN A 206 3.57 4.34 27.18
C ASN A 206 4.32 5.69 27.12
N PRO A 207 3.77 6.78 27.69
CA PRO A 207 4.41 8.09 27.62
C PRO A 207 5.79 8.12 28.30
N ARG A 208 6.06 7.21 29.24
CA ARG A 208 7.38 7.10 29.90
C ARG A 208 8.49 6.67 28.96
N LEU A 209 8.16 5.95 27.88
CA LEU A 209 9.12 5.42 26.90
C LEU A 209 9.42 6.40 25.76
N LEU A 210 8.63 7.48 25.65
CA LEU A 210 8.85 8.54 24.66
C LEU A 210 10.07 9.40 25.02
N ASP A 211 10.58 10.15 24.07
CA ASP A 211 11.42 11.30 24.30
C ASP A 211 10.55 12.56 24.56
N ALA A 212 11.17 13.64 24.99
CA ALA A 212 10.41 14.85 25.34
C ALA A 212 9.75 15.54 24.13
N GLU A 213 10.29 15.36 22.95
CA GLU A 213 9.75 15.91 21.70
C GLU A 213 8.49 15.15 21.30
N SER A 214 8.58 13.81 21.22
CA SER A 214 7.44 12.94 20.96
C SER A 214 6.32 13.07 22.01
N LEU A 215 6.68 13.23 23.29
CA LEU A 215 5.69 13.51 24.34
C LEU A 215 5.02 14.88 24.09
N GLY A 216 5.78 15.90 23.69
CA GLY A 216 5.24 17.21 23.33
C GLY A 216 4.26 17.16 22.16
N GLU A 217 4.53 16.35 21.15
CA GLU A 217 3.62 16.12 20.03
C GLU A 217 2.30 15.47 20.48
N VAL A 218 2.38 14.42 21.31
CA VAL A 218 1.19 13.74 21.87
C VAL A 218 0.37 14.70 22.74
N LEU A 219 1.05 15.54 23.54
CA LEU A 219 0.41 16.59 24.34
C LEU A 219 -0.09 17.77 23.49
N GLU A 220 0.06 17.72 22.17
CA GLU A 220 -0.34 18.79 21.23
C GLU A 220 0.32 20.15 21.54
N ILE A 221 1.55 20.14 22.05
CA ILE A 221 2.36 21.35 22.21
C ILE A 221 2.83 21.81 20.81
N ARG A 222 2.51 23.06 20.46
CA ARG A 222 2.85 23.59 19.13
C ARG A 222 4.36 23.71 18.95
N ASP A 223 4.85 23.47 17.73
CA ASP A 223 6.29 23.52 17.39
C ASP A 223 6.91 24.89 17.63
N ASN A 224 6.14 25.97 17.49
CA ASN A 224 6.58 27.34 17.76
C ASN A 224 6.49 27.75 19.25
N ALA A 225 5.98 26.88 20.13
CA ALA A 225 5.86 27.15 21.57
C ALA A 225 7.15 26.79 22.31
N SER A 226 8.26 27.42 21.96
CA SER A 226 9.62 27.09 22.41
C SER A 226 9.78 27.01 23.93
N ILE A 227 9.08 27.88 24.70
CA ILE A 227 9.14 27.88 26.16
C ILE A 227 8.38 26.67 26.74
N GLN A 228 7.20 26.34 26.21
CA GLN A 228 6.45 25.16 26.63
C GLN A 228 7.26 23.87 26.38
N GLN A 229 7.87 23.74 25.20
CA GLN A 229 8.75 22.62 24.87
C GLN A 229 9.97 22.55 25.80
N ARG A 230 10.56 23.71 26.13
CA ARG A 230 11.68 23.78 27.06
C ARG A 230 11.26 23.34 28.47
N ILE A 231 10.13 23.81 28.97
CA ILE A 231 9.58 23.42 30.28
C ILE A 231 9.32 21.91 30.29
N LEU A 232 8.63 21.36 29.29
CA LEU A 232 8.39 19.93 29.19
C LEU A 232 9.69 19.13 29.20
N ARG A 233 10.69 19.55 28.42
CA ARG A 233 11.99 18.87 28.37
C ARG A 233 12.71 18.87 29.72
N MET A 234 12.61 19.96 30.46
CA MET A 234 13.19 20.06 31.81
C MET A 234 12.42 19.23 32.84
N ALA A 235 11.09 19.16 32.73
CA ALA A 235 10.23 18.39 33.63
C ALA A 235 10.29 16.88 33.38
N PHE A 236 10.52 16.45 32.16
CA PHE A 236 10.49 15.03 31.76
C PHE A 236 11.80 14.30 32.12
N THR A 237 12.09 14.26 33.41
CA THR A 237 13.30 13.68 33.98
C THR A 237 13.20 12.15 34.14
N LYS A 238 14.33 11.48 34.36
CA LYS A 238 14.36 10.06 34.67
C LYS A 238 13.54 9.71 35.91
N GLN A 239 13.61 10.56 36.94
CA GLN A 239 12.85 10.36 38.19
C GLN A 239 11.34 10.39 37.92
N VAL A 240 10.84 11.35 37.13
CA VAL A 240 9.43 11.40 36.72
C VAL A 240 9.01 10.14 35.97
N LYS A 241 9.86 9.67 35.06
CA LYS A 241 9.61 8.44 34.28
C LYS A 241 9.49 7.18 35.14
N GLU A 242 10.15 7.13 36.27
CA GLU A 242 10.19 5.97 37.18
C GLU A 242 9.14 6.07 38.30
N THR A 243 8.50 7.24 38.48
CA THR A 243 7.51 7.45 39.55
C THR A 243 6.19 6.72 39.22
N LYS A 244 5.55 6.10 40.23
CA LYS A 244 4.29 5.35 40.08
C LYS A 244 3.19 6.24 39.51
N ASP A 245 3.00 7.41 40.11
CA ASP A 245 2.11 8.46 39.57
C ASP A 245 2.90 9.31 38.59
N PHE A 246 2.90 8.88 37.32
CA PHE A 246 3.62 9.56 36.25
C PHE A 246 3.10 10.98 35.97
N TRP A 247 1.78 11.12 35.83
CA TRP A 247 1.17 12.40 35.46
C TRP A 247 1.26 13.43 36.57
N GLY A 248 1.00 13.01 37.81
CA GLY A 248 1.17 13.86 38.99
C GLY A 248 2.62 14.33 39.15
N ALA A 249 3.58 13.40 39.04
CA ALA A 249 5.00 13.76 39.13
C ALA A 249 5.47 14.69 37.99
N LEU A 250 4.91 14.55 36.78
CA LEU A 250 5.22 15.44 35.68
C LEU A 250 4.67 16.86 35.94
N ASN A 251 3.44 16.98 36.44
CA ASN A 251 2.83 18.25 36.81
C ASN A 251 3.59 18.93 37.98
N ASP A 252 3.95 18.19 39.01
CA ASP A 252 4.73 18.71 40.14
C ASP A 252 6.09 19.26 39.67
N GLN A 253 6.75 18.56 38.73
CA GLN A 253 8.03 19.00 38.22
C GLN A 253 7.89 20.26 37.32
N VAL A 254 6.78 20.41 36.57
CA VAL A 254 6.47 21.64 35.83
C VAL A 254 6.28 22.79 36.81
N GLU A 255 5.54 22.60 37.91
CA GLU A 255 5.35 23.64 38.95
C GLU A 255 6.67 24.05 39.58
N GLU A 256 7.55 23.11 39.93
CA GLU A 256 8.88 23.38 40.46
C GLU A 256 9.70 24.26 39.48
N ILE A 257 9.68 23.98 38.20
CA ILE A 257 10.36 24.77 37.17
C ILE A 257 9.82 26.20 37.10
N ILE A 258 8.50 26.38 37.21
CA ILE A 258 7.88 27.70 37.26
C ILE A 258 8.41 28.51 38.47
N GLN A 259 8.48 27.88 39.66
CA GLN A 259 8.91 28.54 40.88
C GLN A 259 10.42 28.89 40.89
N LEU A 260 11.26 28.10 40.24
CA LEU A 260 12.71 28.31 40.15
C LEU A 260 13.10 29.43 39.18
N ASN A 261 12.30 29.73 38.16
CA ASN A 261 12.62 30.73 37.14
C ASN A 261 12.18 32.16 37.51
N LYS A 262 12.78 32.72 38.55
CA LYS A 262 12.42 34.03 39.11
C LYS A 262 12.65 35.23 38.16
N LYS A 263 13.60 35.15 37.22
CA LYS A 263 13.92 36.25 36.28
C LYS A 263 12.86 36.49 35.21
N ASP A 264 12.27 35.37 34.69
CA ASP A 264 11.27 35.39 33.62
C ASP A 264 9.91 34.87 34.15
N LYS A 265 9.61 35.17 35.42
CA LYS A 265 8.50 34.58 36.18
C LYS A 265 7.16 34.66 35.45
N LYS A 266 6.85 35.80 34.80
CA LYS A 266 5.55 35.99 34.13
C LYS A 266 5.40 35.05 32.91
N GLU A 267 6.45 34.90 32.13
CA GLU A 267 6.46 34.07 30.90
C GLU A 267 6.47 32.56 31.22
N TYR A 268 7.28 32.16 32.22
CA TYR A 268 7.29 30.78 32.70
C TYR A 268 5.99 30.37 33.40
N THR A 269 5.37 31.27 34.18
CA THR A 269 4.06 31.00 34.80
C THR A 269 2.98 30.80 33.75
N TYR A 270 2.92 31.65 32.72
CA TYR A 270 1.93 31.49 31.65
C TYR A 270 2.18 30.24 30.81
N SER A 271 3.40 30.02 30.38
CA SER A 271 3.75 28.89 29.54
C SER A 271 3.69 27.57 30.29
N GLY A 272 4.09 27.55 31.56
CA GLY A 272 4.01 26.36 32.41
C GLY A 272 2.58 25.94 32.73
N GLY A 273 1.70 26.91 33.06
CA GLY A 273 0.27 26.64 33.21
C GLY A 273 -0.35 26.05 31.96
N ARG A 274 0.05 26.51 30.77
CA ARG A 274 -0.36 25.89 29.51
C ARG A 274 0.15 24.46 29.33
N VAL A 275 1.34 24.12 29.82
CA VAL A 275 1.86 22.73 29.80
C VAL A 275 1.05 21.88 30.76
N GLN A 276 0.73 22.38 31.97
CA GLN A 276 -0.11 21.67 32.94
C GLN A 276 -1.52 21.41 32.38
N ASP A 277 -2.19 22.43 31.78
CA ASP A 277 -3.49 22.25 31.11
C ASP A 277 -3.44 21.11 30.08
N LYS A 278 -2.35 21.01 29.31
CA LYS A 278 -2.18 19.97 28.29
C LYS A 278 -1.88 18.59 28.86
N ILE A 279 -1.18 18.51 29.97
CA ILE A 279 -0.97 17.26 30.71
C ILE A 279 -2.31 16.75 31.24
N ASP A 280 -3.13 17.65 31.83
CA ASP A 280 -4.45 17.31 32.34
C ASP A 280 -5.41 16.90 31.21
N ASP A 281 -5.39 17.64 30.09
CA ASP A 281 -6.14 17.29 28.88
C ASP A 281 -5.74 15.90 28.37
N ALA A 282 -4.46 15.58 28.32
CA ALA A 282 -3.97 14.28 27.87
C ALA A 282 -4.40 13.15 28.79
N GLN A 283 -4.36 13.38 30.09
CA GLN A 283 -4.79 12.40 31.09
C GLN A 283 -6.29 12.06 30.96
N HIS A 284 -7.12 13.05 30.62
CA HIS A 284 -8.57 12.84 30.48
C HIS A 284 -9.02 12.48 29.08
N LYS A 285 -8.52 13.16 28.05
CA LYS A 285 -8.95 12.96 26.66
C LYS A 285 -8.27 11.77 25.96
N PHE A 286 -7.09 11.38 26.46
CA PHE A 286 -6.24 10.38 25.78
C PHE A 286 -5.94 9.17 26.68
N SER A 287 -6.73 8.95 27.74
CA SER A 287 -6.61 7.77 28.63
C SER A 287 -6.66 6.44 27.89
N ASP A 288 -7.37 6.40 26.77
CA ASP A 288 -7.48 5.19 25.93
C ASP A 288 -6.19 4.88 25.17
N ILE A 289 -5.33 5.88 24.98
CA ILE A 289 -4.13 5.81 24.14
C ILE A 289 -2.86 5.90 24.98
N LEU A 290 -2.83 6.86 25.92
CA LEU A 290 -1.68 7.11 26.79
C LEU A 290 -1.83 6.30 28.07
N ASP A 291 -1.16 5.17 28.15
CA ASP A 291 -1.18 4.29 29.31
C ASP A 291 0.25 4.16 29.90
N PRO A 292 0.54 4.92 30.99
CA PRO A 292 1.86 4.86 31.64
C PRO A 292 2.21 3.47 32.21
N ASP A 293 1.22 2.59 32.37
CA ASP A 293 1.40 1.28 32.99
C ASP A 293 1.59 0.15 31.97
N VAL A 294 1.44 0.43 30.67
CA VAL A 294 1.80 -0.53 29.63
C VAL A 294 3.31 -0.71 29.57
N MET A 295 3.78 -1.80 30.15
CA MET A 295 5.23 -2.09 30.28
C MET A 295 5.94 -2.30 28.94
N ASP A 296 5.28 -2.93 27.98
CA ASP A 296 5.84 -3.26 26.67
C ASP A 296 4.76 -3.20 25.58
N PRO A 297 4.56 -2.05 24.91
CA PRO A 297 3.57 -1.93 23.84
C PRO A 297 3.77 -2.92 22.69
N ILE A 298 5.03 -3.21 22.28
CA ILE A 298 5.28 -4.24 21.28
C ILE A 298 5.03 -5.65 21.82
N GLY A 299 4.90 -5.80 23.14
CA GLY A 299 4.53 -7.02 23.84
C GLY A 299 3.15 -7.55 23.47
N LEU A 300 2.26 -6.69 23.04
CA LEU A 300 0.91 -7.04 22.58
C LEU A 300 0.92 -7.70 21.17
N ILE A 301 1.98 -7.48 20.40
CA ILE A 301 2.15 -8.06 19.06
C ILE A 301 2.51 -9.54 19.19
N LYS A 302 1.80 -10.42 18.50
CA LYS A 302 2.01 -11.87 18.52
C LYS A 302 2.75 -12.35 17.27
N GLU A 303 3.87 -13.05 17.45
CA GLU A 303 4.61 -13.66 16.34
C GLU A 303 3.75 -14.74 15.66
N GLY A 304 3.87 -14.83 14.30
CA GLY A 304 3.11 -15.80 13.50
C GLY A 304 1.63 -15.47 13.35
N ARG A 305 1.24 -14.21 13.58
CA ARG A 305 -0.15 -13.73 13.44
C ARG A 305 -0.24 -12.48 12.57
N ILE A 306 -1.44 -12.16 12.15
CA ILE A 306 -1.80 -10.86 11.61
C ILE A 306 -2.17 -9.99 12.81
N ASN A 307 -1.35 -8.97 13.07
CA ASN A 307 -1.57 -8.02 14.15
C ASN A 307 -2.10 -6.72 13.54
N ILE A 308 -3.28 -6.31 13.95
CA ILE A 308 -3.90 -5.07 13.52
C ILE A 308 -3.76 -4.07 14.64
N LEU A 309 -2.95 -3.05 14.42
CA LEU A 309 -2.81 -1.91 15.30
C LEU A 309 -3.85 -0.88 14.88
N ASN A 310 -4.98 -0.85 15.62
CA ASN A 310 -6.03 0.11 15.38
C ASN A 310 -5.60 1.50 15.85
N ILE A 311 -5.51 2.44 14.92
CA ILE A 311 -5.15 3.84 15.14
C ILE A 311 -6.26 4.79 14.65
N SER A 312 -7.43 4.26 14.31
CA SER A 312 -8.54 5.03 13.71
C SER A 312 -9.15 6.08 14.64
N SER A 313 -9.06 5.86 15.96
CA SER A 313 -9.55 6.80 16.97
C SER A 313 -8.57 7.95 17.28
N LEU A 314 -7.33 7.87 16.77
CA LEU A 314 -6.27 8.83 17.06
C LEU A 314 -6.34 10.07 16.18
N SER A 315 -5.97 11.24 16.70
CA SER A 315 -5.64 12.40 15.86
C SER A 315 -4.40 12.09 14.98
N GLU A 316 -4.23 12.81 13.87
CA GLU A 316 -3.07 12.60 12.98
C GLU A 316 -1.73 12.68 13.72
N LYS A 317 -1.57 13.62 14.65
CA LYS A 317 -0.35 13.78 15.44
C LYS A 317 -0.12 12.59 16.36
N GLN A 318 -1.14 12.13 17.05
CA GLN A 318 -1.06 10.96 17.93
C GLN A 318 -0.78 9.68 17.14
N ALA A 319 -1.48 9.49 16.03
CA ALA A 319 -1.25 8.36 15.12
C ALA A 319 0.19 8.37 14.60
N ASN A 320 0.74 9.55 14.26
CA ASN A 320 2.12 9.69 13.80
C ASN A 320 3.12 9.27 14.87
N VAL A 321 2.93 9.70 16.13
CA VAL A 321 3.78 9.27 17.26
C VAL A 321 3.66 7.77 17.50
N ALA A 322 2.44 7.21 17.47
CA ALA A 322 2.23 5.78 17.64
C ALA A 322 2.95 4.98 16.56
N VAL A 323 2.73 5.30 15.27
CA VAL A 323 3.40 4.64 14.14
C VAL A 323 4.91 4.76 14.27
N SER A 324 5.42 5.95 14.57
CA SER A 324 6.84 6.22 14.80
C SER A 324 7.42 5.30 15.88
N TYR A 325 6.78 5.26 17.05
CA TYR A 325 7.20 4.45 18.19
C TYR A 325 7.27 2.96 17.82
N TYR A 326 6.21 2.42 17.26
CA TYR A 326 6.18 1.01 16.86
C TYR A 326 7.22 0.68 15.79
N LEU A 327 7.38 1.53 14.75
CA LEU A 327 8.41 1.34 13.73
C LEU A 327 9.83 1.33 14.32
N GLN A 328 10.11 2.24 15.27
CA GLN A 328 11.38 2.31 15.97
C GLN A 328 11.66 1.02 16.76
N GLU A 329 10.72 0.61 17.61
CA GLU A 329 10.88 -0.56 18.45
C GLU A 329 10.99 -1.86 17.65
N LEU A 330 10.19 -2.01 16.58
CA LEU A 330 10.29 -3.16 15.68
C LEU A 330 11.65 -3.23 14.97
N LEU A 331 12.18 -2.11 14.51
CA LEU A 331 13.51 -2.08 13.90
C LEU A 331 14.61 -2.43 14.90
N ASN A 332 14.52 -1.91 16.12
CA ASN A 332 15.48 -2.19 17.20
C ASN A 332 15.43 -3.67 17.60
N ASP A 333 14.25 -4.23 17.81
CA ASP A 333 14.04 -5.65 18.15
C ASP A 333 14.61 -6.56 17.06
N ARG A 334 14.33 -6.26 15.78
CA ARG A 334 14.87 -7.03 14.66
C ARG A 334 16.40 -6.94 14.55
N LYS A 335 16.98 -5.77 14.83
CA LYS A 335 18.45 -5.60 14.91
C LYS A 335 19.05 -6.48 16.00
N ASP A 336 18.44 -6.49 17.17
CA ASP A 336 18.89 -7.30 18.29
C ASP A 336 18.71 -8.81 18.01
N SER A 337 17.60 -9.22 17.38
CA SER A 337 17.36 -10.60 16.96
C SER A 337 18.43 -11.12 15.99
N VAL A 338 18.79 -10.33 14.98
CA VAL A 338 19.83 -10.70 14.01
C VAL A 338 21.21 -10.76 14.68
N ARG A 339 21.53 -9.80 15.56
CA ARG A 339 22.79 -9.80 16.33
C ARG A 339 22.90 -11.02 17.24
N ALA A 340 21.83 -11.37 17.94
CA ALA A 340 21.81 -12.55 18.82
C ALA A 340 22.07 -13.87 18.05
N LYS A 341 21.65 -13.96 16.80
CA LYS A 341 21.90 -15.14 15.94
C LYS A 341 23.34 -15.24 15.44
N HIS A 342 24.01 -14.12 15.18
CA HIS A 342 25.33 -14.09 14.52
C HIS A 342 26.49 -13.92 15.50
N VAL A 343 26.27 -13.31 16.64
CA VAL A 343 27.33 -13.05 17.63
C VAL A 343 26.76 -13.55 18.96
N LYS A 344 27.46 -14.49 19.61
CA LYS A 344 27.12 -14.95 20.98
C LYS A 344 27.26 -13.82 22.04
N GLN A 345 27.01 -12.57 21.65
CA GLN A 345 27.05 -11.42 22.54
C GLN A 345 25.70 -11.28 23.24
N THR A 346 25.76 -11.04 24.52
CA THR A 346 24.60 -10.65 25.33
C THR A 346 24.00 -9.37 24.78
N THR A 347 22.85 -9.48 24.14
CA THR A 347 22.04 -8.32 23.73
C THR A 347 21.48 -7.65 24.99
N LYS A 348 21.37 -6.32 24.95
CA LYS A 348 20.82 -5.55 26.09
C LYS A 348 19.37 -5.93 26.44
N ARG A 349 18.63 -6.48 25.47
CA ARG A 349 17.25 -6.99 25.58
C ARG A 349 17.15 -8.34 24.89
N ASN A 350 16.35 -9.25 25.39
CA ASN A 350 15.98 -10.47 24.67
C ASN A 350 15.05 -10.06 23.52
N PRO A 351 15.42 -10.34 22.25
CA PRO A 351 14.58 -10.00 21.12
C PRO A 351 13.26 -10.78 21.17
N ARG A 352 12.18 -10.10 20.85
CA ARG A 352 10.84 -10.68 20.89
C ARG A 352 10.54 -11.51 19.64
N PHE A 353 10.93 -11.00 18.48
CA PHE A 353 10.64 -11.64 17.20
C PHE A 353 11.84 -12.41 16.70
N SER A 354 11.65 -13.72 16.52
CA SER A 354 12.69 -14.62 16.00
C SER A 354 12.76 -14.64 14.47
N SER A 355 11.64 -14.33 13.80
CA SER A 355 11.46 -14.40 12.34
C SER A 355 11.30 -13.01 11.69
N SER A 356 11.28 -12.97 10.37
CA SER A 356 11.03 -11.75 9.60
C SER A 356 9.60 -11.25 9.82
N ILE A 357 9.43 -9.93 9.76
CA ILE A 357 8.15 -9.24 9.96
C ILE A 357 7.81 -8.42 8.71
N PHE A 358 6.54 -8.41 8.35
CA PHE A 358 6.01 -7.51 7.32
C PHE A 358 5.10 -6.48 7.97
N VAL A 359 5.45 -5.21 7.84
CA VAL A 359 4.70 -4.07 8.38
C VAL A 359 4.01 -3.34 7.25
N VAL A 360 2.74 -3.04 7.41
CA VAL A 360 1.92 -2.27 6.46
C VAL A 360 1.49 -0.97 7.10
N ILE A 361 1.69 0.14 6.40
CA ILE A 361 1.19 1.46 6.77
C ILE A 361 0.06 1.82 5.81
N GLU A 362 -1.19 1.78 6.30
CA GLU A 362 -2.35 2.28 5.58
C GLU A 362 -2.35 3.80 5.56
N GLU A 363 -2.95 4.38 4.53
CA GLU A 363 -2.99 5.84 4.30
C GLU A 363 -1.62 6.52 4.52
N ALA A 364 -0.58 5.86 4.00
CA ALA A 364 0.80 6.21 4.24
C ALA A 364 1.15 7.68 3.93
N HIS A 365 0.35 8.36 3.11
CA HIS A 365 0.54 9.78 2.82
C HIS A 365 0.32 10.70 4.05
N VAL A 366 -0.36 10.21 5.10
CA VAL A 366 -0.50 10.90 6.40
C VAL A 366 0.80 10.81 7.20
N PHE A 367 1.46 9.66 7.14
CA PHE A 367 2.64 9.34 7.96
C PHE A 367 3.98 9.64 7.28
N ILE A 368 3.98 9.59 5.93
CA ILE A 368 5.18 9.73 5.09
C ILE A 368 4.94 10.83 4.04
N PRO A 369 4.54 12.05 4.46
CA PRO A 369 4.21 13.12 3.53
C PRO A 369 5.47 13.66 2.81
N LYS A 370 5.27 14.15 1.57
CA LYS A 370 6.33 14.75 0.76
C LYS A 370 6.88 16.04 1.38
N THR A 371 6.00 16.86 1.94
CA THR A 371 6.28 18.27 2.32
C THR A 371 6.66 18.45 3.77
N GLU A 372 6.32 17.49 4.64
CA GLU A 372 6.54 17.59 6.07
C GLU A 372 7.52 16.52 6.56
N ASP A 373 8.31 16.84 7.58
CA ASP A 373 9.21 15.88 8.23
C ASP A 373 8.56 15.37 9.51
N THR A 374 7.88 14.23 9.40
CA THR A 374 7.26 13.54 10.53
C THR A 374 8.22 12.51 11.14
N GLN A 375 8.03 12.20 12.42
CA GLN A 375 8.82 11.14 13.09
C GLN A 375 8.57 9.76 12.44
N ALA A 376 7.34 9.47 12.03
CA ALA A 376 7.02 8.23 11.31
C ALA A 376 7.74 8.17 9.95
N LYS A 377 7.84 9.27 9.22
CA LYS A 377 8.62 9.38 7.96
C LYS A 377 10.09 9.05 8.19
N TYR A 378 10.69 9.57 9.27
CA TYR A 378 12.08 9.26 9.62
C TYR A 378 12.31 7.76 9.79
N TRP A 379 11.47 7.09 10.61
CA TRP A 379 11.62 5.66 10.88
C TRP A 379 11.24 4.79 9.68
N ALA A 380 10.21 5.13 8.92
CA ALA A 380 9.85 4.46 7.68
C ALA A 380 10.99 4.55 6.65
N SER A 381 11.61 5.72 6.47
CA SER A 381 12.78 5.92 5.61
C SER A 381 13.97 5.07 6.06
N LYS A 382 14.19 4.94 7.37
CA LYS A 382 15.25 4.10 7.91
C LYS A 382 14.99 2.62 7.66
N ILE A 383 13.75 2.16 7.84
CA ILE A 383 13.35 0.78 7.51
C ILE A 383 13.48 0.51 6.02
N ALA A 384 13.05 1.43 5.15
CA ALA A 384 13.16 1.28 3.70
C ALA A 384 14.63 1.08 3.25
N ARG A 385 15.58 1.74 3.90
CA ARG A 385 17.02 1.63 3.59
C ARG A 385 17.72 0.43 4.25
N GLU A 386 17.36 0.10 5.49
CA GLU A 386 18.10 -0.86 6.32
C GLU A 386 17.31 -2.15 6.60
N GLY A 387 15.97 -2.13 6.54
CA GLY A 387 15.07 -3.21 6.97
C GLY A 387 15.38 -4.56 6.32
N ARG A 388 15.82 -4.55 5.06
CA ARG A 388 16.24 -5.75 4.33
C ARG A 388 17.25 -6.60 5.13
N LYS A 389 18.22 -5.95 5.78
CA LYS A 389 19.29 -6.65 6.52
C LYS A 389 18.78 -7.35 7.77
N PHE A 390 17.63 -6.90 8.29
CA PHE A 390 17.07 -7.36 9.54
C PHE A 390 15.77 -8.16 9.36
N GLY A 391 15.35 -8.41 8.12
CA GLY A 391 14.10 -9.09 7.82
C GLY A 391 12.87 -8.31 8.26
N LEU A 392 12.91 -6.98 8.11
CA LEU A 392 11.78 -6.09 8.37
C LEU A 392 11.31 -5.49 7.04
N GLY A 393 10.21 -6.03 6.49
CA GLY A 393 9.57 -5.56 5.27
C GLY A 393 8.59 -4.43 5.54
N LEU A 394 8.49 -3.49 4.61
CA LEU A 394 7.58 -2.35 4.68
C LEU A 394 6.62 -2.39 3.48
N GLY A 395 5.32 -2.32 3.76
CA GLY A 395 4.24 -2.08 2.82
C GLY A 395 3.70 -0.67 2.98
N VAL A 396 3.72 0.12 1.92
CA VAL A 396 3.22 1.49 1.88
C VAL A 396 1.95 1.49 1.04
N VAL A 397 0.81 1.80 1.65
CA VAL A 397 -0.50 1.81 0.99
C VAL A 397 -1.03 3.23 0.94
N SER A 398 -1.38 3.74 -0.24
CA SER A 398 -1.86 5.11 -0.38
C SER A 398 -2.82 5.28 -1.55
N GLN A 399 -3.80 6.16 -1.34
CA GLN A 399 -4.67 6.67 -2.41
C GLN A 399 -4.14 7.97 -3.05
N ARG A 400 -3.09 8.57 -2.49
CA ARG A 400 -2.50 9.83 -2.96
C ARG A 400 -1.00 9.68 -3.20
N PRO A 401 -0.57 9.00 -4.28
CA PRO A 401 0.85 8.78 -4.57
C PRO A 401 1.69 10.06 -4.60
N ARG A 402 1.16 11.15 -5.17
CA ARG A 402 1.85 12.46 -5.26
C ARG A 402 2.18 13.09 -3.91
N SER A 403 1.44 12.72 -2.87
CA SER A 403 1.63 13.23 -1.51
C SER A 403 2.66 12.43 -0.70
N LEU A 404 3.11 11.27 -1.21
CA LEU A 404 4.13 10.44 -0.57
C LEU A 404 5.54 11.00 -0.81
N ASP A 405 6.43 10.78 0.15
CA ASP A 405 7.86 11.09 -0.01
C ASP A 405 8.47 10.25 -1.15
N PRO A 406 8.99 10.89 -2.22
CA PRO A 406 9.51 10.18 -3.39
C PRO A 406 10.72 9.30 -3.08
N ASN A 407 11.54 9.66 -2.06
CA ASN A 407 12.70 8.87 -1.69
C ASN A 407 12.29 7.54 -1.05
N ILE A 408 11.18 7.52 -0.29
CA ILE A 408 10.67 6.28 0.30
C ILE A 408 10.01 5.43 -0.79
N VAL A 409 9.19 6.04 -1.66
CA VAL A 409 8.54 5.31 -2.77
C VAL A 409 9.57 4.69 -3.71
N SER A 410 10.68 5.36 -4.02
CA SER A 410 11.75 4.82 -4.86
C SER A 410 12.51 3.62 -4.23
N GLN A 411 12.43 3.45 -2.89
CA GLN A 411 12.97 2.27 -2.21
C GLN A 411 12.02 1.07 -2.24
N MET A 412 10.77 1.25 -2.70
CA MET A 412 9.84 0.15 -2.88
C MET A 412 10.24 -0.66 -4.11
N GLY A 413 10.97 -1.74 -3.90
CA GLY A 413 11.44 -2.60 -4.98
C GLY A 413 10.32 -3.34 -5.71
N SER A 414 9.08 -3.21 -5.25
CA SER A 414 7.88 -3.82 -5.81
C SER A 414 6.71 -2.85 -5.74
N LEU A 415 5.90 -2.77 -6.80
CA LEU A 415 4.69 -1.95 -6.82
C LEU A 415 3.49 -2.76 -7.34
N ALA A 416 2.35 -2.55 -6.70
CA ALA A 416 1.03 -2.89 -7.19
C ALA A 416 0.27 -1.58 -7.46
N ILE A 417 -0.04 -1.32 -8.72
CA ILE A 417 -0.66 -0.08 -9.16
C ILE A 417 -2.05 -0.43 -9.70
N MET A 418 -3.07 0.02 -9.00
CA MET A 418 -4.46 -0.10 -9.43
C MET A 418 -4.89 1.19 -10.14
N LYS A 419 -6.19 1.35 -10.43
CA LYS A 419 -6.69 2.53 -11.12
C LYS A 419 -6.32 3.83 -10.42
N ILE A 420 -5.73 4.76 -11.18
CA ILE A 420 -5.40 6.13 -10.79
C ILE A 420 -5.67 7.03 -11.99
N VAL A 421 -6.44 8.10 -11.78
CA VAL A 421 -6.92 8.98 -12.87
C VAL A 421 -6.11 10.26 -12.98
N GLN A 422 -5.59 10.79 -11.84
CA GLN A 422 -4.89 12.07 -11.82
C GLN A 422 -3.50 11.97 -12.46
N GLU A 423 -3.17 12.87 -13.38
CA GLU A 423 -1.89 12.89 -14.11
C GLU A 423 -0.67 13.09 -13.20
N ASP A 424 -0.80 13.93 -12.16
CA ASP A 424 0.28 14.16 -11.20
C ASP A 424 0.63 12.88 -10.42
N ASP A 425 -0.38 12.10 -10.05
CA ASP A 425 -0.19 10.80 -9.38
C ASP A 425 0.47 9.79 -10.32
N GLN A 426 0.09 9.76 -11.60
CA GLN A 426 0.71 8.90 -12.62
C GLN A 426 2.17 9.29 -12.88
N SER A 427 2.47 10.59 -12.89
CA SER A 427 3.83 11.11 -13.06
C SER A 427 4.74 10.67 -11.91
N GLN A 428 4.25 10.73 -10.67
CA GLN A 428 4.99 10.25 -9.51
C GLN A 428 5.26 8.74 -9.58
N ILE A 429 4.27 7.95 -10.00
CA ILE A 429 4.41 6.50 -10.17
C ILE A 429 5.43 6.19 -11.27
N THR A 430 5.37 6.92 -12.40
CA THR A 430 6.33 6.78 -13.51
C THR A 430 7.77 6.99 -13.04
N SER A 431 7.97 8.00 -12.18
CA SER A 431 9.28 8.32 -11.63
C SER A 431 9.78 7.28 -10.64
N ALA A 432 8.86 6.59 -9.94
CA ALA A 432 9.21 5.58 -8.93
C ALA A 432 9.37 4.17 -9.52
N ALA A 433 8.69 3.87 -10.62
CA ALA A 433 8.65 2.55 -11.24
C ALA A 433 9.59 2.48 -12.46
N GLU A 434 10.88 2.26 -12.21
CA GLU A 434 11.91 2.18 -13.28
C GLU A 434 11.59 1.14 -14.38
N SER A 435 10.78 0.14 -14.09
CA SER A 435 10.47 -0.99 -14.98
C SER A 435 9.15 -0.86 -15.74
N ILE A 436 8.42 0.25 -15.58
CA ILE A 436 7.13 0.44 -16.25
C ILE A 436 7.28 1.34 -17.48
N SER A 437 6.74 0.91 -18.63
CA SER A 437 6.70 1.76 -19.80
C SER A 437 5.60 2.83 -19.68
N LYS A 438 5.82 4.00 -20.34
CA LYS A 438 4.80 5.05 -20.40
C LYS A 438 3.46 4.54 -20.94
N ASN A 439 3.50 3.60 -21.89
CA ASN A 439 2.30 3.03 -22.50
C ASN A 439 1.51 2.15 -21.51
N LEU A 440 2.17 1.43 -20.60
CA LEU A 440 1.50 0.70 -19.54
C LEU A 440 0.86 1.63 -18.52
N ILE A 441 1.47 2.80 -18.26
CA ILE A 441 0.90 3.81 -17.37
C ILE A 441 -0.42 4.36 -17.93
N GLU A 442 -0.52 4.58 -19.24
CA GLU A 442 -1.78 4.98 -19.88
C GLU A 442 -2.93 4.00 -19.60
N GLN A 443 -2.61 2.71 -19.35
CA GLN A 443 -3.61 1.69 -19.01
C GLN A 443 -4.14 1.80 -17.58
N ILE A 444 -3.42 2.47 -16.66
CA ILE A 444 -3.82 2.60 -15.26
C ILE A 444 -5.23 3.23 -15.14
N THR A 445 -5.56 4.17 -16.02
CA THR A 445 -6.88 4.86 -16.02
C THR A 445 -8.04 3.94 -16.40
N SER A 446 -7.76 2.90 -17.19
CA SER A 446 -8.76 1.98 -17.74
C SER A 446 -8.98 0.72 -16.89
N LEU A 447 -8.20 0.53 -15.81
CA LEU A 447 -8.35 -0.61 -14.91
C LEU A 447 -9.70 -0.60 -14.20
N ASN A 448 -10.25 -1.79 -13.96
CA ASN A 448 -11.46 -1.98 -13.18
C ASN A 448 -11.12 -2.25 -11.70
N VAL A 449 -12.16 -2.35 -10.86
CA VAL A 449 -12.01 -2.79 -9.47
C VAL A 449 -11.38 -4.18 -9.42
N GLY A 450 -10.34 -4.35 -8.61
CA GLY A 450 -9.60 -5.61 -8.51
C GLY A 450 -8.52 -5.82 -9.55
N ASP A 451 -8.41 -4.96 -10.58
CA ASP A 451 -7.30 -5.04 -11.54
C ASP A 451 -6.08 -4.25 -11.04
N ALA A 452 -4.90 -4.80 -11.27
CA ALA A 452 -3.64 -4.16 -10.90
C ALA A 452 -2.53 -4.40 -11.93
N ILE A 453 -1.67 -3.41 -12.12
CA ILE A 453 -0.37 -3.57 -12.77
C ILE A 453 0.65 -3.92 -11.70
N LEU A 454 1.28 -5.08 -11.82
CA LEU A 454 2.33 -5.55 -10.92
C LEU A 454 3.69 -5.35 -11.57
N VAL A 455 4.59 -4.65 -10.87
CA VAL A 455 5.95 -4.38 -11.35
C VAL A 455 6.98 -4.51 -10.24
N GLY A 456 8.25 -4.68 -10.61
CA GLY A 456 9.37 -4.77 -9.68
C GLY A 456 9.78 -6.20 -9.36
N GLN A 457 10.54 -6.36 -8.28
CA GLN A 457 11.27 -7.60 -7.99
C GLN A 457 10.42 -8.77 -7.49
N TRP A 458 9.18 -8.55 -7.11
CA TRP A 458 8.26 -9.58 -6.63
C TRP A 458 7.56 -10.37 -7.73
N VAL A 459 7.65 -9.90 -8.97
CA VAL A 459 7.16 -10.56 -10.19
C VAL A 459 8.33 -10.84 -11.14
N ASN A 460 8.20 -11.86 -11.97
CA ASN A 460 9.21 -12.15 -12.98
C ASN A 460 9.16 -11.09 -14.12
N LEU A 461 7.97 -10.63 -14.45
CA LEU A 461 7.71 -9.64 -15.49
C LEU A 461 6.59 -8.69 -15.09
N PRO A 462 6.62 -7.43 -15.56
CA PRO A 462 5.47 -6.54 -15.49
C PRO A 462 4.22 -7.21 -16.05
N SER A 463 3.12 -7.17 -15.31
CA SER A 463 1.88 -7.87 -15.67
C SER A 463 0.64 -7.11 -15.24
N ILE A 464 -0.43 -7.23 -16.03
CA ILE A 464 -1.76 -6.76 -15.67
C ILE A 464 -2.55 -7.95 -15.15
N VAL A 465 -3.01 -7.89 -13.92
CA VAL A 465 -3.57 -9.01 -13.16
C VAL A 465 -4.91 -8.61 -12.56
N HIS A 466 -5.86 -9.53 -12.61
CA HIS A 466 -7.05 -9.46 -11.78
C HIS A 466 -6.75 -10.16 -10.44
N ILE A 467 -6.80 -9.40 -9.35
CA ILE A 467 -6.44 -9.86 -7.99
C ILE A 467 -7.54 -10.75 -7.43
N GLU A 468 -7.13 -11.85 -6.78
CA GLU A 468 -8.04 -12.78 -6.09
C GLU A 468 -8.78 -12.07 -4.94
N GLU A 469 -10.09 -12.24 -4.87
CA GLU A 469 -10.89 -11.67 -3.80
C GLU A 469 -10.75 -12.47 -2.50
N VAL A 470 -10.61 -11.77 -1.39
CA VAL A 470 -10.59 -12.35 -0.03
C VAL A 470 -12.03 -12.39 0.49
N LYS A 471 -12.62 -13.58 0.46
CA LYS A 471 -14.02 -13.81 0.85
C LYS A 471 -14.31 -13.56 2.34
N GLU A 472 -13.29 -13.60 3.16
CA GLU A 472 -13.38 -13.39 4.62
C GLU A 472 -13.46 -11.91 5.01
N LYS A 473 -13.51 -11.00 4.04
CA LYS A 473 -13.67 -9.57 4.30
C LYS A 473 -15.14 -9.25 4.47
N THR A 474 -15.56 -8.89 5.70
CA THR A 474 -16.95 -8.55 6.03
C THR A 474 -17.23 -7.05 6.07
N MET A 475 -16.22 -6.19 6.03
CA MET A 475 -16.36 -4.72 6.05
C MET A 475 -15.55 -4.03 4.95
N GLY A 476 -15.95 -2.80 4.61
CA GLY A 476 -15.39 -1.99 3.52
C GLY A 476 -16.17 -2.11 2.20
N ALA A 477 -17.36 -2.74 2.23
CA ALA A 477 -18.37 -2.49 1.20
C ALA A 477 -19.00 -1.12 1.48
N ASP A 478 -19.21 -0.32 0.43
CA ASP A 478 -19.99 0.91 0.55
C ASP A 478 -21.30 0.61 1.27
N GLN A 479 -21.65 1.43 2.27
CA GLN A 479 -22.92 1.29 2.97
C GLN A 479 -24.04 1.48 1.96
N ASP A 480 -24.96 0.51 1.91
CA ASP A 480 -26.18 0.66 1.10
C ASP A 480 -27.14 1.63 1.81
N ALA A 481 -26.87 2.92 1.59
CA ALA A 481 -27.65 4.00 2.18
C ALA A 481 -29.16 3.85 1.92
N VAL A 482 -29.54 3.32 0.76
CA VAL A 482 -30.97 3.12 0.41
C VAL A 482 -31.61 2.05 1.31
N THR A 483 -30.91 0.94 1.52
CA THR A 483 -31.35 -0.11 2.43
C THR A 483 -31.38 0.37 3.88
N GLU A 484 -30.35 1.12 4.32
CA GLU A 484 -30.33 1.69 5.68
C GLU A 484 -31.46 2.67 5.92
N TRP A 485 -31.74 3.57 4.97
CA TRP A 485 -32.87 4.50 5.07
C TRP A 485 -34.22 3.76 5.07
N ALA A 486 -34.37 2.68 4.31
CA ALA A 486 -35.59 1.87 4.32
C ALA A 486 -35.77 1.16 5.66
N VAL A 487 -34.70 0.69 6.30
CA VAL A 487 -34.71 0.09 7.63
C VAL A 487 -35.04 1.14 8.70
N ALA A 488 -34.39 2.30 8.66
CA ALA A 488 -34.62 3.42 9.59
C ALA A 488 -36.11 3.87 9.54
N LYS A 489 -36.69 3.95 8.35
CA LYS A 489 -38.11 4.29 8.16
C LYS A 489 -39.05 3.25 8.78
N LYS A 490 -38.69 1.95 8.78
CA LYS A 490 -39.45 0.91 9.46
C LYS A 490 -39.38 1.03 10.98
N PHE A 491 -38.19 1.39 11.53
CA PHE A 491 -38.01 1.61 12.96
C PHE A 491 -38.82 2.80 13.47
N ASP A 492 -38.86 3.92 12.73
CA ASP A 492 -39.71 5.07 13.05
C ASP A 492 -41.21 4.72 13.04
N GLY A 493 -41.64 3.85 12.13
CA GLY A 493 -43.03 3.34 12.10
C GLY A 493 -43.35 2.50 13.34
N ILE A 494 -42.47 1.61 13.77
CA ILE A 494 -42.63 0.76 14.95
C ILE A 494 -42.60 1.58 16.24
N ALA A 495 -41.74 2.58 16.35
CA ALA A 495 -41.65 3.48 17.49
C ALA A 495 -42.95 4.30 17.64
N LYS A 496 -43.50 4.84 16.56
CA LYS A 496 -44.77 5.57 16.55
C LYS A 496 -45.97 4.69 16.92
N GLU A 497 -46.05 3.46 16.42
CA GLU A 497 -47.10 2.51 16.83
C GLU A 497 -47.00 2.10 18.30
N SER A 498 -45.78 1.92 18.81
CA SER A 498 -45.54 1.58 20.22
C SER A 498 -45.92 2.75 21.14
N THR A 499 -45.61 3.99 20.75
CA THR A 499 -45.96 5.20 21.49
C THR A 499 -47.48 5.44 21.46
N GLN A 500 -48.17 5.23 20.32
CA GLN A 500 -49.61 5.34 20.22
C GLN A 500 -50.33 4.26 21.05
N LYS A 501 -49.82 3.04 21.11
CA LYS A 501 -50.37 1.98 21.99
C LYS A 501 -50.16 2.26 23.46
N LEU A 502 -49.10 2.92 23.88
CA LEU A 502 -48.87 3.38 25.24
C LEU A 502 -49.87 4.49 25.63
N ILE A 503 -50.04 5.50 24.77
CA ILE A 503 -50.98 6.63 24.98
C ILE A 503 -52.42 6.12 25.03
N GLN A 504 -52.82 5.15 24.21
CA GLN A 504 -54.14 4.56 24.27
C GLN A 504 -54.39 3.71 25.55
N LYS A 505 -53.32 3.14 26.13
CA LYS A 505 -53.42 2.36 27.37
C LYS A 505 -53.59 3.25 28.60
N ASP A 506 -52.97 4.44 28.60
CA ASP A 506 -53.13 5.43 29.69
C ASP A 506 -54.46 6.19 29.63
N LEU A 507 -55.15 6.21 28.48
CA LEU A 507 -56.49 6.80 28.32
C LEU A 507 -57.64 5.84 28.65
N LEU A 508 -57.38 4.58 29.00
CA LEU A 508 -58.40 3.55 29.36
C LEU A 508 -58.30 3.18 30.84
N VAL A 509 -57.65 3.96 31.68
CA VAL A 509 -57.52 3.80 33.13
C VAL A 509 -58.05 5.07 33.82
N ASP A 510 -59.25 5.47 33.54
CA ASP A 510 -60.16 6.35 34.36
C ASP A 510 -61.57 5.84 34.38
#